data_8c6baa0d399fedba694b8c4ea16a46ef
#
_entry.id   8c6baa0d399fedba694b8c4ea16a46ef
#
_cell.length_a   1.000
_cell.length_b   1.000
_cell.length_c   1.000
_cell.angle_alpha   90.00
_cell.angle_beta   90.00
_cell.angle_gamma   90.00
#
_symmetry.space_group_name_H-M   'P 1'
#
loop_
_entity.id
_entity.type
_entity.pdbx_description
1 polymer ?
#
loop_
_entity_poly.entity_id
_entity_poly.type
_entity_poly.pdbx_seq_one_letter_code
_entity_poly.pdbx_strand_id
1 'polypeptide(L)'
;MKAKIPRNPYRQGFSLIEIVTALAVVALLAGVTVPLMTRETEEARIDRAKVEVEALGKAMNLFFSTVGSYPSMDATGATKSLWVLYSGPTIPTSNPWKASTQFWTWMSNGAGDLLDNHLFRNAPGGQSVNRYVTTGPSSWQGPYLDPSRLDPWERPYVVNIVSGWSSSTTKYRRLWVLSAGPDGKIQTSANSGLGDPVGGDDIGFLVLQR
;
A
#
# COMPACT_ATOMS: atom_id res chain seq x y z
N MET A 1 16.43 -27.50 73.92
CA MET A 1 15.13 -27.48 73.26
C MET A 1 15.34 -27.26 71.77
N LYS A 2 15.08 -28.26 70.91
CA LYS A 2 15.16 -28.10 69.44
C LYS A 2 13.75 -27.77 68.91
N ALA A 3 13.55 -26.60 68.34
CA ALA A 3 12.27 -26.20 67.73
C ALA A 3 12.01 -27.06 66.51
N LYS A 4 10.85 -27.71 66.49
CA LYS A 4 10.36 -28.56 65.37
C LYS A 4 9.72 -27.64 64.35
N ILE A 5 10.36 -27.43 63.20
CA ILE A 5 9.84 -26.64 62.07
C ILE A 5 8.62 -27.37 61.51
N PRO A 6 7.42 -26.75 61.43
CA PRO A 6 6.25 -27.38 60.88
C PRO A 6 6.47 -27.63 59.38
N ARG A 7 6.34 -28.87 58.90
CA ARG A 7 6.31 -29.24 57.50
C ARG A 7 5.01 -28.71 56.89
N ASN A 8 5.11 -27.87 55.89
CA ASN A 8 3.96 -27.39 55.14
C ASN A 8 3.32 -28.55 54.33
N PRO A 9 2.05 -28.93 54.60
CA PRO A 9 1.45 -30.13 54.05
C PRO A 9 0.94 -29.98 52.57
N TYR A 10 1.11 -28.80 51.94
CA TYR A 10 0.51 -28.45 50.67
C TYR A 10 1.48 -28.45 49.46
N ARG A 11 2.60 -29.12 49.52
CA ARG A 11 3.42 -29.37 48.35
C ARG A 11 2.95 -30.69 47.65
N GLN A 12 1.77 -30.63 47.05
CA GLN A 12 1.40 -31.67 46.09
C GLN A 12 2.10 -31.31 44.76
N GLY A 13 3.00 -32.16 44.29
CA GLY A 13 3.58 -32.07 42.94
C GLY A 13 2.55 -32.50 41.92
N PHE A 14 2.59 -31.90 40.73
CA PHE A 14 1.73 -32.31 39.62
C PHE A 14 1.99 -33.77 39.23
N SER A 15 0.93 -34.48 38.92
CA SER A 15 1.01 -35.85 38.38
C SER A 15 1.46 -35.76 36.90
N LEU A 16 2.24 -36.74 36.46
CA LEU A 16 2.69 -36.84 35.06
C LEU A 16 1.48 -36.89 34.09
N ILE A 17 0.41 -37.60 34.48
CA ILE A 17 -0.81 -37.68 33.67
C ILE A 17 -1.52 -36.33 33.58
N GLU A 18 -1.51 -35.53 34.61
CA GLU A 18 -2.10 -34.18 34.64
C GLU A 18 -1.38 -33.22 33.67
N ILE A 19 -0.06 -33.30 33.62
CA ILE A 19 0.75 -32.50 32.66
C ILE A 19 0.46 -32.99 31.22
N VAL A 20 0.42 -34.30 31.00
CA VAL A 20 0.17 -34.84 29.64
C VAL A 20 -1.23 -34.50 29.16
N THR A 21 -2.24 -34.60 30.02
CA THR A 21 -3.61 -34.22 29.65
C THR A 21 -3.75 -32.72 29.41
N ALA A 22 -3.11 -31.87 30.21
CA ALA A 22 -3.08 -30.43 29.97
C ALA A 22 -2.42 -30.05 28.64
N LEU A 23 -1.26 -30.67 28.33
CA LEU A 23 -0.57 -30.48 27.05
C LEU A 23 -1.41 -30.95 25.86
N ALA A 24 -2.12 -32.08 25.99
CA ALA A 24 -3.01 -32.57 24.93
C ALA A 24 -4.15 -31.58 24.65
N VAL A 25 -4.76 -31.00 25.66
CA VAL A 25 -5.83 -30.01 25.53
C VAL A 25 -5.29 -28.73 24.88
N VAL A 26 -4.11 -28.23 25.33
CA VAL A 26 -3.47 -27.06 24.72
C VAL A 26 -3.13 -27.30 23.26
N ALA A 27 -2.62 -28.48 22.90
CA ALA A 27 -2.29 -28.83 21.52
C ALA A 27 -3.55 -28.85 20.62
N LEU A 28 -4.67 -29.39 21.12
CA LEU A 28 -5.95 -29.41 20.42
C LEU A 28 -6.48 -27.97 20.18
N LEU A 29 -6.45 -27.13 21.22
CA LEU A 29 -6.88 -25.73 21.12
C LEU A 29 -6.00 -24.93 20.16
N ALA A 30 -4.68 -25.09 20.24
CA ALA A 30 -3.74 -24.45 19.35
C ALA A 30 -3.96 -24.85 17.88
N GLY A 31 -4.25 -26.12 17.63
CA GLY A 31 -4.53 -26.65 16.29
C GLY A 31 -5.72 -25.98 15.58
N VAL A 32 -6.70 -25.49 16.33
CA VAL A 32 -7.87 -24.77 15.79
C VAL A 32 -7.66 -23.26 15.77
N THR A 33 -7.06 -22.72 16.82
CA THR A 33 -6.98 -21.25 17.01
C THR A 33 -5.97 -20.59 16.06
N VAL A 34 -4.82 -21.24 15.82
CA VAL A 34 -3.75 -20.66 14.97
C VAL A 34 -4.22 -20.40 13.54
N PRO A 35 -4.84 -21.35 12.80
CA PRO A 35 -5.29 -21.09 11.43
C PRO A 35 -6.40 -20.04 11.35
N LEU A 36 -7.26 -19.94 12.36
CA LEU A 36 -8.28 -18.89 12.44
C LEU A 36 -7.65 -17.51 12.57
N MET A 37 -6.70 -17.33 13.47
CA MET A 37 -6.01 -16.05 13.68
C MET A 37 -5.23 -15.58 12.44
N THR A 38 -4.59 -16.50 11.73
CA THR A 38 -3.87 -16.11 10.48
C THR A 38 -4.82 -15.63 9.41
N ARG A 39 -5.99 -16.25 9.28
CA ARG A 39 -7.01 -15.84 8.32
C ARG A 39 -7.61 -14.47 8.65
N GLU A 40 -8.01 -14.25 9.89
CA GLU A 40 -8.54 -12.95 10.33
C GLU A 40 -7.52 -11.82 10.17
N THR A 41 -6.23 -12.10 10.44
CA THR A 41 -5.15 -11.13 10.23
C THR A 41 -5.00 -10.75 8.75
N GLU A 42 -5.13 -11.71 7.85
CA GLU A 42 -5.02 -11.46 6.41
C GLU A 42 -6.24 -10.69 5.88
N GLU A 43 -7.44 -11.02 6.33
CA GLU A 43 -8.66 -10.27 6.00
C GLU A 43 -8.55 -8.80 6.47
N ALA A 44 -8.04 -8.57 7.69
CA ALA A 44 -7.80 -7.23 8.21
C ALA A 44 -6.76 -6.43 7.39
N ARG A 45 -5.71 -7.10 6.88
CA ARG A 45 -4.73 -6.48 5.96
C ARG A 45 -5.37 -6.07 4.65
N ILE A 46 -6.18 -6.93 4.06
CA ILE A 46 -6.90 -6.65 2.82
C ILE A 46 -7.83 -5.44 3.01
N ASP A 47 -8.59 -5.40 4.09
CA ASP A 47 -9.51 -4.29 4.35
C ASP A 47 -8.77 -2.98 4.61
N ARG A 48 -7.66 -3.02 5.32
CA ARG A 48 -6.78 -1.86 5.48
C ARG A 48 -6.27 -1.37 4.13
N ALA A 49 -5.80 -2.25 3.25
CA ALA A 49 -5.31 -1.88 1.92
C ALA A 49 -6.41 -1.23 1.07
N LYS A 50 -7.66 -1.74 1.12
CA LYS A 50 -8.81 -1.13 0.43
C LYS A 50 -9.06 0.32 0.89
N VAL A 51 -9.05 0.55 2.20
CA VAL A 51 -9.24 1.90 2.76
C VAL A 51 -8.09 2.83 2.34
N GLU A 52 -6.87 2.36 2.35
CA GLU A 52 -5.69 3.15 1.99
C GLU A 52 -5.65 3.50 0.49
N VAL A 53 -5.96 2.56 -0.44
CA VAL A 53 -6.04 2.89 -1.88
C VAL A 53 -7.17 3.87 -2.18
N GLU A 54 -8.29 3.77 -1.48
CA GLU A 54 -9.39 4.73 -1.59
C GLU A 54 -8.99 6.12 -1.08
N ALA A 55 -8.30 6.20 0.05
CA ALA A 55 -7.81 7.47 0.61
C ALA A 55 -6.81 8.15 -0.34
N LEU A 56 -5.85 7.39 -0.90
CA LEU A 56 -4.92 7.86 -1.90
C LEU A 56 -5.64 8.34 -3.16
N GLY A 57 -6.63 7.60 -3.64
CA GLY A 57 -7.43 7.98 -4.80
C GLY A 57 -8.23 9.26 -4.58
N LYS A 58 -8.83 9.43 -3.41
CA LYS A 58 -9.52 10.67 -3.02
C LYS A 58 -8.57 11.86 -2.96
N ALA A 59 -7.36 11.69 -2.42
CA ALA A 59 -6.33 12.72 -2.40
C ALA A 59 -5.89 13.14 -3.82
N MET A 60 -5.78 12.17 -4.75
CA MET A 60 -5.51 12.43 -6.16
C MET A 60 -6.63 13.26 -6.81
N ASN A 61 -7.89 12.95 -6.54
CA ASN A 61 -9.03 13.71 -7.05
C ASN A 61 -9.10 15.12 -6.44
N LEU A 62 -8.79 15.28 -5.17
CA LEU A 62 -8.71 16.59 -4.51
C LEU A 62 -7.58 17.44 -5.10
N PHE A 63 -6.40 16.85 -5.32
CA PHE A 63 -5.33 17.51 -6.04
C PHE A 63 -5.78 17.98 -7.43
N PHE A 64 -6.43 17.10 -8.20
CA PHE A 64 -6.96 17.46 -9.52
C PHE A 64 -7.95 18.62 -9.45
N SER A 65 -8.85 18.64 -8.48
CA SER A 65 -9.86 19.70 -8.34
C SER A 65 -9.27 21.08 -8.04
N THR A 66 -8.10 21.12 -7.38
CA THR A 66 -7.43 22.39 -7.01
C THR A 66 -6.38 22.83 -8.02
N VAL A 67 -5.60 21.89 -8.57
CA VAL A 67 -4.50 22.18 -9.49
C VAL A 67 -4.95 22.15 -10.97
N GLY A 68 -6.06 21.45 -11.26
CA GLY A 68 -6.58 21.32 -12.63
C GLY A 68 -5.92 20.21 -13.46
N SER A 69 -4.98 19.48 -12.90
CA SER A 69 -4.31 18.34 -13.54
C SER A 69 -3.90 17.32 -12.50
N TYR A 70 -3.71 16.06 -12.91
CA TYR A 70 -3.08 15.07 -12.03
C TYR A 70 -1.59 15.35 -11.87
N PRO A 71 -0.94 14.88 -10.76
CA PRO A 71 0.49 15.03 -10.55
C PRO A 71 1.28 14.44 -11.73
N SER A 72 2.03 15.28 -12.44
CA SER A 72 2.79 14.84 -13.63
C SER A 72 4.10 15.60 -13.83
N MET A 73 4.41 16.52 -12.93
CA MET A 73 5.62 17.35 -12.96
C MET A 73 6.80 16.58 -12.39
N ASP A 74 7.92 16.59 -13.10
CA ASP A 74 9.16 15.99 -12.63
C ASP A 74 10.06 17.00 -11.86
N ALA A 75 11.24 16.53 -11.44
CA ALA A 75 12.23 17.33 -10.72
C ALA A 75 12.73 18.57 -11.48
N THR A 76 12.55 18.62 -12.80
CA THR A 76 12.95 19.77 -13.64
C THR A 76 11.82 20.79 -13.84
N GLY A 77 10.62 20.49 -13.37
CA GLY A 77 9.42 21.29 -13.59
C GLY A 77 8.70 20.95 -14.90
N ALA A 78 9.16 19.94 -15.64
CA ALA A 78 8.49 19.50 -16.85
C ALA A 78 7.19 18.77 -16.50
N THR A 79 6.08 19.20 -17.09
CA THR A 79 4.77 18.55 -16.93
C THR A 79 4.60 17.40 -17.92
N LYS A 80 3.71 16.45 -17.58
CA LYS A 80 3.44 15.25 -18.40
C LYS A 80 4.70 14.37 -18.60
N SER A 81 5.61 14.39 -17.62
CA SER A 81 6.88 13.68 -17.65
C SER A 81 6.86 12.40 -16.80
N LEU A 82 6.06 12.39 -15.75
CA LEU A 82 5.96 11.24 -14.87
C LEU A 82 5.01 10.18 -15.41
N TRP A 83 5.38 8.91 -15.23
CA TRP A 83 4.59 7.74 -15.61
C TRP A 83 3.94 7.07 -14.41
N VAL A 84 4.65 7.05 -13.29
CA VAL A 84 4.24 6.31 -12.11
C VAL A 84 4.61 7.07 -10.84
N LEU A 85 3.74 6.97 -9.83
CA LEU A 85 4.03 7.45 -8.48
C LEU A 85 4.00 6.28 -7.50
N TYR A 86 4.88 6.35 -6.50
CA TYR A 86 5.02 5.34 -5.46
C TYR A 86 4.73 5.92 -4.09
N SER A 87 4.10 5.13 -3.24
CA SER A 87 4.03 5.45 -1.81
C SER A 87 5.32 5.03 -1.08
N GLY A 88 5.45 5.51 0.16
CA GLY A 88 6.58 5.17 1.03
C GLY A 88 7.76 6.13 0.93
N PRO A 89 8.86 5.84 1.61
CA PRO A 89 9.94 6.81 1.83
C PRO A 89 10.89 6.97 0.65
N THR A 90 10.96 5.98 -0.26
CA THR A 90 11.94 5.95 -1.36
C THR A 90 11.33 5.38 -2.62
N ILE A 91 11.79 5.88 -3.78
CA ILE A 91 11.47 5.28 -5.07
C ILE A 91 12.15 3.91 -5.14
N PRO A 92 11.43 2.82 -5.48
CA PRO A 92 12.04 1.51 -5.62
C PRO A 92 13.11 1.48 -6.71
N THR A 93 14.31 1.04 -6.37
CA THR A 93 15.43 0.85 -7.32
C THR A 93 15.48 -0.56 -7.91
N SER A 94 14.74 -1.47 -7.32
CA SER A 94 14.55 -2.85 -7.79
C SER A 94 13.08 -3.22 -7.64
N ASN A 95 12.67 -4.34 -8.23
CA ASN A 95 11.29 -4.80 -8.13
C ASN A 95 10.88 -5.06 -6.66
N PRO A 96 9.98 -4.26 -6.06
CA PRO A 96 9.49 -4.49 -4.71
C PRO A 96 8.40 -5.57 -4.66
N TRP A 97 7.89 -5.98 -5.81
CA TRP A 97 6.87 -7.02 -5.93
C TRP A 97 7.50 -8.33 -6.40
N LYS A 98 6.82 -9.43 -6.16
CA LYS A 98 7.22 -10.71 -6.75
C LYS A 98 7.13 -10.64 -8.27
N ALA A 99 7.95 -11.43 -8.97
CA ALA A 99 7.99 -11.42 -10.42
C ALA A 99 6.58 -11.63 -11.03
N SER A 100 6.12 -10.67 -11.81
CA SER A 100 4.90 -10.75 -12.60
C SER A 100 5.15 -10.19 -14.01
N THR A 101 4.32 -10.58 -14.95
CA THR A 101 4.40 -10.08 -16.34
C THR A 101 4.08 -8.59 -16.45
N GLN A 102 3.32 -8.04 -15.50
CA GLN A 102 2.91 -6.64 -15.48
C GLN A 102 3.93 -5.70 -14.83
N PHE A 103 4.92 -6.23 -14.12
CA PHE A 103 5.96 -5.45 -13.46
C PHE A 103 6.59 -4.39 -14.38
N TRP A 104 6.98 -4.77 -15.58
CA TRP A 104 7.64 -3.87 -16.53
C TRP A 104 6.75 -2.72 -17.00
N THR A 105 5.43 -2.90 -17.01
CA THR A 105 4.51 -1.84 -17.39
C THR A 105 4.40 -0.75 -16.31
N TRP A 106 4.71 -1.09 -15.06
CA TRP A 106 4.65 -0.19 -13.91
C TRP A 106 5.97 0.50 -13.58
N MET A 107 7.10 -0.11 -13.90
CA MET A 107 8.41 0.42 -13.51
C MET A 107 9.32 0.85 -14.66
N SER A 108 9.19 0.31 -15.85
CA SER A 108 10.28 0.38 -16.84
C SER A 108 10.24 1.54 -17.81
N ASN A 109 9.16 2.26 -17.94
CA ASN A 109 8.96 3.11 -19.12
C ASN A 109 8.92 4.61 -18.83
N GLY A 110 9.43 5.07 -17.70
CA GLY A 110 9.39 6.51 -17.48
C GLY A 110 9.91 6.94 -16.11
N ALA A 111 9.95 8.23 -15.93
CA ALA A 111 10.28 8.82 -14.65
C ALA A 111 9.21 8.45 -13.62
N GLY A 112 9.65 7.94 -12.50
CA GLY A 112 8.81 7.72 -11.31
C GLY A 112 9.12 8.76 -10.25
N ASP A 113 8.14 9.05 -9.40
CA ASP A 113 8.34 9.91 -8.23
C ASP A 113 7.54 9.38 -7.03
N LEU A 114 7.74 10.00 -5.87
CA LEU A 114 6.97 9.69 -4.67
C LEU A 114 5.65 10.45 -4.66
N LEU A 115 4.59 9.79 -4.24
CA LEU A 115 3.28 10.42 -3.98
C LEU A 115 3.41 11.62 -3.04
N ASP A 116 4.23 11.50 -2.00
CA ASP A 116 4.44 12.53 -1.00
C ASP A 116 5.05 13.80 -1.56
N ASN A 117 5.87 13.70 -2.60
CA ASN A 117 6.47 14.87 -3.23
C ASN A 117 5.40 15.79 -3.85
N HIS A 118 4.29 15.22 -4.30
CA HIS A 118 3.19 15.93 -4.94
C HIS A 118 2.04 16.26 -3.99
N LEU A 119 1.62 15.26 -3.20
CA LEU A 119 0.38 15.38 -2.42
C LEU A 119 0.61 15.90 -1.00
N PHE A 120 1.85 15.79 -0.49
CA PHE A 120 2.18 16.22 0.87
C PHE A 120 3.14 17.41 0.90
N ARG A 121 4.22 17.41 0.09
CA ARG A 121 5.33 18.36 0.22
C ARG A 121 5.31 19.49 -0.80
N ASN A 122 4.60 19.38 -1.91
CA ASN A 122 4.71 20.25 -3.07
C ASN A 122 6.17 20.41 -3.55
N ALA A 123 6.85 19.30 -3.74
CA ALA A 123 8.27 19.24 -4.10
C ALA A 123 8.54 18.13 -5.13
N PRO A 124 8.07 18.25 -6.39
CA PRO A 124 8.29 17.26 -7.44
C PRO A 124 9.75 16.84 -7.55
N GLY A 125 10.02 15.53 -7.60
CA GLY A 125 11.36 14.96 -7.55
C GLY A 125 12.13 15.25 -6.26
N GLY A 126 11.45 15.61 -5.19
CA GLY A 126 12.06 16.04 -3.93
C GLY A 126 12.68 17.45 -3.98
N GLN A 127 12.42 18.21 -5.03
CA GLN A 127 13.01 19.55 -5.27
C GLN A 127 11.98 20.65 -5.00
N SER A 128 12.28 21.56 -4.09
CA SER A 128 11.40 22.71 -3.79
C SER A 128 11.47 23.85 -4.83
N VAL A 129 12.42 23.81 -5.75
CA VAL A 129 12.60 24.85 -6.79
C VAL A 129 11.50 24.75 -7.84
N ASN A 130 11.18 23.55 -8.28
CA ASN A 130 10.13 23.28 -9.26
C ASN A 130 8.91 22.71 -8.55
N ARG A 131 7.97 23.57 -8.19
CA ARG A 131 6.76 23.19 -7.44
C ARG A 131 5.51 23.72 -8.14
N TYR A 132 4.39 23.10 -7.82
CA TYR A 132 3.10 23.63 -8.24
C TYR A 132 2.88 25.02 -7.63
N VAL A 133 2.29 25.92 -8.40
CA VAL A 133 1.96 27.25 -7.90
C VAL A 133 1.02 27.18 -6.69
N THR A 134 1.22 28.08 -5.74
CA THR A 134 0.46 28.11 -4.47
C THR A 134 -0.56 29.26 -4.40
N THR A 135 -0.67 30.02 -5.47
CA THR A 135 -1.59 31.18 -5.57
C THR A 135 -2.34 31.15 -6.88
N GLY A 136 -3.56 31.64 -6.88
CA GLY A 136 -4.42 31.68 -8.07
C GLY A 136 -5.43 30.52 -8.13
N PRO A 137 -6.25 30.50 -9.19
CA PRO A 137 -7.39 29.58 -9.27
C PRO A 137 -7.00 28.11 -9.46
N SER A 138 -5.83 27.84 -10.04
CA SER A 138 -5.30 26.49 -10.24
C SER A 138 -4.02 26.31 -9.42
N SER A 139 -4.17 26.30 -8.10
CA SER A 139 -3.04 26.29 -7.18
C SER A 139 -3.04 25.09 -6.26
N TRP A 140 -1.84 24.67 -5.88
CA TRP A 140 -1.66 23.63 -4.88
C TRP A 140 -2.12 24.14 -3.50
N GLN A 141 -3.05 23.46 -2.89
CA GLN A 141 -3.67 23.82 -1.62
C GLN A 141 -3.46 22.75 -0.53
N GLY A 142 -2.55 21.79 -0.80
CA GLY A 142 -2.28 20.71 0.16
C GLY A 142 -1.64 21.18 1.47
N PRO A 143 -1.30 20.22 2.34
CA PRO A 143 -1.22 18.79 2.03
C PRO A 143 -2.58 18.14 1.82
N TYR A 144 -2.66 17.20 0.87
CA TYR A 144 -3.89 16.49 0.52
C TYR A 144 -4.03 15.16 1.25
N LEU A 145 -2.93 14.68 1.82
CA LEU A 145 -2.88 13.47 2.65
C LEU A 145 -1.71 13.59 3.64
N ASP A 146 -1.72 12.77 4.66
CA ASP A 146 -0.56 12.52 5.50
C ASP A 146 0.52 11.75 4.71
N PRO A 147 1.79 11.74 5.19
CA PRO A 147 2.85 10.99 4.51
C PRO A 147 2.42 9.56 4.20
N SER A 148 2.51 9.20 2.92
CA SER A 148 2.06 7.90 2.44
C SER A 148 2.91 6.77 2.99
N ARG A 149 2.26 5.65 3.31
CA ARG A 149 2.89 4.48 3.90
C ARG A 149 2.99 3.37 2.87
N LEU A 150 3.73 2.33 3.22
CA LEU A 150 3.69 1.05 2.52
C LEU A 150 2.36 0.34 2.81
N ASP A 151 2.00 -0.57 1.92
CA ASP A 151 0.84 -1.42 2.09
C ASP A 151 1.01 -2.37 3.31
N PRO A 152 -0.04 -3.09 3.74
CA PRO A 152 0.04 -3.99 4.89
C PRO A 152 1.03 -5.15 4.76
N TRP A 153 1.58 -5.36 3.57
CA TRP A 153 2.62 -6.35 3.27
C TRP A 153 3.99 -5.69 3.01
N GLU A 154 4.17 -4.41 3.44
CA GLU A 154 5.43 -3.66 3.35
C GLU A 154 5.90 -3.36 1.92
N ARG A 155 4.97 -3.23 0.97
CA ARG A 155 5.24 -2.87 -0.42
C ARG A 155 4.67 -1.49 -0.76
N PRO A 156 5.23 -0.77 -1.74
CA PRO A 156 4.68 0.50 -2.15
C PRO A 156 3.32 0.33 -2.84
N TYR A 157 2.39 1.22 -2.54
CA TYR A 157 1.28 1.50 -3.43
C TYR A 157 1.82 2.15 -4.71
N VAL A 158 1.17 1.88 -5.83
CA VAL A 158 1.58 2.41 -7.12
C VAL A 158 0.41 3.07 -7.85
N VAL A 159 0.71 4.17 -8.55
CA VAL A 159 -0.27 4.94 -9.32
C VAL A 159 0.26 5.15 -10.75
N ASN A 160 -0.50 4.72 -11.75
CA ASN A 160 -0.15 4.94 -13.16
C ASN A 160 -0.55 6.35 -13.63
N ILE A 161 0.21 7.33 -13.26
CA ILE A 161 -0.13 8.73 -13.50
C ILE A 161 -0.16 9.12 -14.98
N VAL A 162 0.50 8.35 -15.84
CA VAL A 162 0.47 8.51 -17.30
C VAL A 162 -0.97 8.52 -17.84
N SER A 163 -1.87 7.78 -17.23
CA SER A 163 -3.29 7.77 -17.61
C SER A 163 -3.98 9.12 -17.36
N GLY A 164 -3.43 9.97 -16.52
CA GLY A 164 -3.96 11.30 -16.24
C GLY A 164 -3.70 12.33 -17.36
N TRP A 165 -2.70 12.10 -18.23
CA TRP A 165 -2.29 13.06 -19.25
C TRP A 165 -2.07 12.46 -20.65
N SER A 166 -1.99 11.15 -20.80
CA SER A 166 -1.84 10.49 -22.10
C SER A 166 -3.00 10.84 -23.04
N SER A 167 -2.72 11.03 -24.31
CA SER A 167 -3.72 11.23 -25.36
C SER A 167 -4.12 9.90 -26.08
N SER A 168 -3.61 8.77 -25.63
CA SER A 168 -3.90 7.47 -26.23
C SER A 168 -5.39 7.13 -26.12
N THR A 169 -5.97 6.64 -27.21
CA THR A 169 -7.36 6.18 -27.25
C THR A 169 -7.51 4.68 -26.93
N THR A 170 -6.41 3.95 -26.83
CA THR A 170 -6.41 2.50 -26.63
C THR A 170 -5.69 2.04 -25.38
N LYS A 171 -4.73 2.83 -24.89
CA LYS A 171 -3.90 2.52 -23.73
C LYS A 171 -3.99 3.63 -22.69
N TYR A 172 -3.62 3.34 -21.45
CA TYR A 172 -3.59 4.31 -20.34
C TYR A 172 -4.91 5.06 -20.18
N ARG A 173 -6.02 4.34 -20.28
CA ARG A 173 -7.37 4.92 -20.17
C ARG A 173 -7.93 4.92 -18.76
N ARG A 174 -7.25 4.25 -17.84
CA ARG A 174 -7.63 4.13 -16.46
C ARG A 174 -6.47 4.50 -15.55
N LEU A 175 -6.70 5.42 -14.64
CA LEU A 175 -5.76 5.77 -13.59
C LEU A 175 -6.13 4.98 -12.35
N TRP A 176 -5.26 4.07 -11.98
CA TRP A 176 -5.41 3.23 -10.81
C TRP A 176 -4.45 3.63 -9.70
N VAL A 177 -4.92 3.53 -8.45
CA VAL A 177 -4.08 3.35 -7.27
C VAL A 177 -4.16 1.88 -6.91
N LEU A 178 -3.02 1.19 -6.79
CA LEU A 178 -2.96 -0.25 -6.56
C LEU A 178 -2.03 -0.63 -5.41
N SER A 179 -2.42 -1.68 -4.69
CA SER A 179 -1.53 -2.58 -3.94
C SER A 179 -1.44 -3.91 -4.66
N ALA A 180 -0.30 -4.57 -4.59
CA ALA A 180 -0.07 -5.90 -5.13
C ALA A 180 -0.74 -7.03 -4.32
N GLY A 181 -1.59 -6.70 -3.36
CA GLY A 181 -2.36 -7.67 -2.59
C GLY A 181 -1.54 -8.71 -1.83
N PRO A 182 -2.18 -9.76 -1.33
CA PRO A 182 -1.54 -10.80 -0.51
C PRO A 182 -0.41 -11.55 -1.22
N ASP A 183 -0.58 -11.91 -2.49
CA ASP A 183 0.42 -12.70 -3.21
C ASP A 183 1.68 -11.89 -3.57
N GLY A 184 1.57 -10.57 -3.52
CA GLY A 184 2.67 -9.61 -3.75
C GLY A 184 3.07 -9.47 -5.20
N LYS A 185 2.21 -9.78 -6.14
CA LYS A 185 2.45 -9.62 -7.58
C LYS A 185 1.53 -8.54 -8.12
N ILE A 186 2.02 -7.66 -8.95
CA ILE A 186 1.15 -6.78 -9.74
C ILE A 186 0.65 -7.56 -10.95
N GLN A 187 -0.65 -7.82 -11.01
CA GLN A 187 -1.33 -8.50 -12.11
C GLN A 187 -2.13 -7.53 -12.99
N THR A 188 -2.50 -6.38 -12.46
CA THR A 188 -3.19 -5.31 -13.19
C THR A 188 -2.24 -4.62 -14.17
N SER A 189 -2.67 -4.44 -15.41
CA SER A 189 -1.87 -3.73 -16.41
C SER A 189 -1.94 -2.21 -16.22
N ALA A 190 -0.79 -1.52 -16.24
CA ALA A 190 -0.76 -0.07 -16.33
C ALA A 190 -1.31 0.47 -17.66
N ASN A 191 -1.27 -0.37 -18.71
CA ASN A 191 -1.79 -0.07 -20.04
C ASN A 191 -3.28 -0.40 -20.18
N SER A 192 -4.01 -0.60 -19.08
CA SER A 192 -5.40 -1.07 -19.13
C SER A 192 -6.28 -0.21 -20.04
N GLY A 193 -7.06 -0.86 -20.87
CA GLY A 193 -8.12 -0.28 -21.67
C GLY A 193 -9.39 -0.07 -20.84
N LEU A 194 -10.45 0.39 -21.52
CA LEU A 194 -11.76 0.45 -20.89
C LEU A 194 -12.29 -0.98 -20.69
N GLY A 195 -12.77 -1.27 -19.50
CA GLY A 195 -13.36 -2.58 -19.20
C GLY A 195 -12.41 -3.60 -18.58
N ASP A 196 -11.08 -3.39 -18.63
CA ASP A 196 -10.16 -4.30 -17.98
C ASP A 196 -10.34 -4.25 -16.44
N PRO A 197 -10.57 -5.38 -15.76
CA PRO A 197 -10.70 -5.41 -14.31
C PRO A 197 -9.34 -5.22 -13.64
N VAL A 198 -9.37 -5.03 -12.31
CA VAL A 198 -8.19 -5.25 -11.47
C VAL A 198 -7.79 -6.72 -11.58
N GLY A 199 -6.52 -6.99 -11.81
CA GLY A 199 -6.00 -8.35 -12.01
C GLY A 199 -5.77 -9.09 -10.70
N GLY A 200 -6.01 -10.39 -10.72
CA GLY A 200 -5.65 -11.29 -9.62
C GLY A 200 -6.23 -10.90 -8.27
N ASP A 201 -5.37 -10.81 -7.28
CA ASP A 201 -5.66 -10.36 -5.91
C ASP A 201 -5.17 -8.93 -5.63
N ASP A 202 -4.79 -8.19 -6.70
CA ASP A 202 -4.50 -6.76 -6.59
C ASP A 202 -5.67 -6.02 -5.94
N ILE A 203 -5.35 -5.05 -5.10
CA ILE A 203 -6.35 -4.18 -4.46
C ILE A 203 -6.23 -2.81 -5.08
N GLY A 204 -7.28 -2.37 -5.78
CA GLY A 204 -7.24 -1.14 -6.57
C GLY A 204 -8.40 -0.19 -6.33
N PHE A 205 -8.11 1.11 -6.50
CA PHE A 205 -9.10 2.17 -6.58
C PHE A 205 -8.98 2.90 -7.92
N LEU A 206 -10.08 2.98 -8.65
CA LEU A 206 -10.14 3.67 -9.94
C LEU A 206 -10.32 5.17 -9.71
N VAL A 207 -9.31 5.97 -10.04
CA VAL A 207 -9.32 7.43 -9.91
C VAL A 207 -9.93 8.09 -11.13
N LEU A 208 -9.55 7.64 -12.33
CA LEU A 208 -9.99 8.20 -13.60
C LEU A 208 -10.24 7.07 -14.61
N GLN A 209 -11.30 7.23 -15.38
CA GLN A 209 -11.58 6.46 -16.60
C GLN A 209 -11.97 7.42 -17.71
N ARG A 210 -11.36 7.28 -18.92
CA ARG A 210 -11.64 8.13 -20.08
C ARG A 210 -11.54 7.41 -21.43
#